data_50c2bbfd1a080ef096753247fe7894f8
#
_entry.id   50c2bbfd1a080ef096753247fe7894f8
#
_cell.length_a   1.000
_cell.length_b   1.000
_cell.length_c   1.000
_cell.angle_alpha   90.00
_cell.angle_beta   90.00
_cell.angle_gamma   90.00
#
_symmetry.space_group_name_H-M   'P 1'
#
loop_
_entity.id
_entity.type
_entity.pdbx_description
1 polymer ?
#
loop_
_entity_poly.entity_id
_entity_poly.type
_entity_poly.pdbx_seq_one_letter_code
_entity_poly.pdbx_strand_id
1 'polypeptide(L)'
;MLPLDGRRLWLVGIGGAGLSAYGILARAWGAEVAGWDRVETPYLTRVRAEGIPVTIGPEPVAGPSGFETVVSTAFAGRVEGKSRSDLLAELVSLRRSIVVTGAHGKTTTAAMIAFCLQELGQEPAYLIGAEVPQLGGNAGTGEGWLVVEGDESDRTAFALEPEIAVVTNVELDHHTTFSSLAELEECFRGWIAERVESSVVWGPDLEPADVRLAVPGEHNRRNAACALAALQLAGIAEADAVRALRDFTGAGRRFDLRGESRGVRLYDDYAHHPTEVAATLATARALAGTGRVIAVFQPHLYSRTAYLANEFATALSHADTAVVTEIYPAREEPWPGVTGKAIVDRLTEVRPGMPVGWAPTLDGAAVLAAERARAGDLVLTLGAGDIETIGPVILERLGQ
;
A
#
# COMPACT_ATOMS: atom_id res chain seq x y z
N MET A 1 29.28 -7.64 -15.13
CA MET A 1 28.41 -6.72 -15.90
C MET A 1 27.09 -6.68 -15.13
N LEU A 2 26.61 -5.48 -14.82
CA LEU A 2 25.35 -5.31 -14.12
C LEU A 2 24.17 -5.66 -15.03
N PRO A 3 22.99 -6.06 -14.51
CA PRO A 3 21.87 -6.56 -15.33
C PRO A 3 21.38 -5.60 -16.39
N LEU A 4 21.47 -4.28 -16.16
CA LEU A 4 21.00 -3.24 -17.08
C LEU A 4 22.13 -2.37 -17.64
N ASP A 5 23.35 -2.86 -17.60
CA ASP A 5 24.54 -2.13 -18.08
C ASP A 5 24.38 -1.71 -19.55
N GLY A 6 24.62 -0.43 -19.83
CA GLY A 6 24.49 0.17 -21.17
C GLY A 6 23.06 0.56 -21.58
N ARG A 7 22.02 0.29 -20.78
CA ARG A 7 20.65 0.76 -21.07
C ARG A 7 20.45 2.20 -20.63
N ARG A 8 19.57 2.91 -21.35
CA ARG A 8 19.22 4.30 -21.08
C ARG A 8 17.69 4.42 -20.93
N LEU A 9 17.20 4.73 -19.74
CA LEU A 9 15.77 4.75 -19.41
C LEU A 9 15.30 6.19 -19.13
N TRP A 10 14.22 6.59 -19.79
CA TRP A 10 13.49 7.82 -19.52
C TRP A 10 12.13 7.51 -18.92
N LEU A 11 11.93 7.88 -17.66
CA LEU A 11 10.75 7.51 -16.88
C LEU A 11 9.74 8.67 -16.84
N VAL A 12 8.58 8.51 -17.48
CA VAL A 12 7.48 9.49 -17.49
C VAL A 12 6.55 9.23 -16.32
N GLY A 13 6.52 10.16 -15.35
CA GLY A 13 5.86 10.00 -14.08
C GLY A 13 6.77 9.42 -12.98
N ILE A 14 8.07 9.75 -13.05
CA ILE A 14 9.12 9.25 -12.14
C ILE A 14 8.88 9.65 -10.67
N GLY A 15 8.08 10.66 -10.40
CA GLY A 15 7.71 11.08 -9.04
C GLY A 15 6.63 10.22 -8.39
N GLY A 16 6.05 9.24 -9.09
CA GLY A 16 5.13 8.28 -8.51
C GLY A 16 5.84 7.17 -7.72
N ALA A 17 5.20 6.62 -6.68
CA ALA A 17 5.77 5.59 -5.81
C ALA A 17 6.38 4.39 -6.57
N GLY A 18 5.74 3.92 -7.64
CA GLY A 18 6.25 2.80 -8.44
C GLY A 18 7.47 3.17 -9.27
N LEU A 19 7.35 4.15 -10.20
CA LEU A 19 8.45 4.48 -11.10
C LEU A 19 9.67 5.09 -10.42
N SER A 20 9.51 5.78 -9.27
CA SER A 20 10.65 6.24 -8.47
C SER A 20 11.50 5.05 -8.00
N ALA A 21 10.85 4.03 -7.44
CA ALA A 21 11.51 2.83 -6.99
C ALA A 21 12.18 2.05 -8.13
N TYR A 22 11.49 1.91 -9.27
CA TYR A 22 12.07 1.22 -10.45
C TYR A 22 13.28 1.97 -11.01
N GLY A 23 13.23 3.30 -11.04
CA GLY A 23 14.35 4.13 -11.48
C GLY A 23 15.59 4.00 -10.59
N ILE A 24 15.41 3.96 -9.28
CA ILE A 24 16.47 3.76 -8.29
C ILE A 24 17.12 2.37 -8.51
N LEU A 25 16.30 1.32 -8.60
CA LEU A 25 16.79 -0.04 -8.82
C LEU A 25 17.50 -0.16 -10.18
N ALA A 26 16.89 0.35 -11.26
CA ALA A 26 17.48 0.27 -12.60
C ALA A 26 18.84 0.98 -12.67
N ARG A 27 18.97 2.14 -12.02
CA ARG A 27 20.25 2.85 -11.92
C ARG A 27 21.30 2.03 -11.17
N ALA A 28 20.95 1.44 -10.03
CA ALA A 28 21.87 0.58 -9.28
C ALA A 28 22.28 -0.66 -10.10
N TRP A 29 21.42 -1.14 -10.99
CA TRP A 29 21.71 -2.24 -11.92
C TRP A 29 22.40 -1.82 -13.21
N GLY A 30 22.89 -0.58 -13.30
CA GLY A 30 23.79 -0.12 -14.36
C GLY A 30 23.14 0.70 -15.47
N ALA A 31 21.81 0.95 -15.42
CA ALA A 31 21.18 1.81 -16.40
C ALA A 31 21.52 3.29 -16.19
N GLU A 32 21.65 4.04 -17.28
CA GLU A 32 21.54 5.50 -17.26
C GLU A 32 20.04 5.83 -17.14
N VAL A 33 19.63 6.46 -16.03
CA VAL A 33 18.22 6.78 -15.75
C VAL A 33 18.03 8.28 -15.66
N ALA A 34 16.99 8.77 -16.32
CA ALA A 34 16.49 10.13 -16.20
C ALA A 34 14.95 10.11 -16.31
N GLY A 35 14.27 11.19 -15.99
CA GLY A 35 12.82 11.17 -16.13
C GLY A 35 12.15 12.54 -16.04
N TRP A 36 10.82 12.48 -16.14
CA TRP A 36 9.94 13.63 -16.11
C TRP A 36 8.78 13.39 -15.15
N ASP A 37 8.35 14.47 -14.45
CA ASP A 37 7.08 14.48 -13.75
C ASP A 37 6.37 15.83 -13.90
N ARG A 38 5.08 15.86 -13.61
CA ARG A 38 4.28 17.08 -13.71
C ARG A 38 4.49 18.00 -12.51
N VAL A 39 4.73 17.45 -11.33
CA VAL A 39 4.83 18.18 -10.07
C VAL A 39 5.93 17.61 -9.19
N GLU A 40 6.39 18.40 -8.23
CA GLU A 40 7.26 17.92 -7.17
C GLU A 40 6.50 16.97 -6.24
N THR A 41 7.12 15.86 -5.92
CA THR A 41 6.58 14.85 -5.01
C THR A 41 7.63 14.46 -3.95
N PRO A 42 7.24 13.93 -2.80
CA PRO A 42 8.19 13.46 -1.79
C PRO A 42 9.19 12.42 -2.32
N TYR A 43 8.78 11.55 -3.24
CA TYR A 43 9.63 10.51 -3.84
C TYR A 43 10.79 11.09 -4.65
N LEU A 44 10.64 12.28 -5.25
CA LEU A 44 11.69 12.91 -6.06
C LEU A 44 12.92 13.31 -5.24
N THR A 45 12.77 13.53 -3.94
CA THR A 45 13.92 13.81 -3.05
C THR A 45 14.92 12.67 -3.10
N ARG A 46 14.45 11.43 -2.95
CA ARG A 46 15.31 10.25 -3.01
C ARG A 46 15.82 9.97 -4.42
N VAL A 47 14.98 10.09 -5.44
CA VAL A 47 15.38 9.94 -6.85
C VAL A 47 16.56 10.86 -7.19
N ARG A 48 16.51 12.13 -6.77
CA ARG A 48 17.62 13.08 -6.98
C ARG A 48 18.84 12.77 -6.13
N ALA A 49 18.66 12.30 -4.89
CA ALA A 49 19.77 11.90 -4.03
C ALA A 49 20.57 10.73 -4.66
N GLU A 50 19.91 9.85 -5.40
CA GLU A 50 20.55 8.80 -6.21
C GLU A 50 21.19 9.33 -7.50
N GLY A 51 21.19 10.64 -7.73
CA GLY A 51 21.79 11.29 -8.89
C GLY A 51 21.01 11.05 -10.21
N ILE A 52 19.71 10.80 -10.14
CA ILE A 52 18.82 10.66 -11.30
C ILE A 52 18.29 12.04 -11.68
N PRO A 53 18.59 12.56 -12.92
CA PRO A 53 18.06 13.82 -13.39
C PRO A 53 16.53 13.76 -13.58
N VAL A 54 15.83 14.78 -13.06
CA VAL A 54 14.36 14.89 -13.19
C VAL A 54 13.98 16.24 -13.75
N THR A 55 13.20 16.23 -14.82
CA THR A 55 12.56 17.41 -15.42
C THR A 55 11.14 17.56 -14.85
N ILE A 56 10.77 18.76 -14.42
CA ILE A 56 9.40 19.10 -14.03
C ILE A 56 8.77 19.97 -15.11
N GLY A 57 7.53 19.64 -15.51
CA GLY A 57 6.81 20.42 -16.51
C GLY A 57 5.35 20.01 -16.66
N PRO A 58 4.49 20.88 -17.23
CA PRO A 58 3.03 20.65 -17.25
C PRO A 58 2.61 19.50 -18.19
N GLU A 59 3.38 19.25 -19.26
CA GLU A 59 3.06 18.25 -20.27
C GLU A 59 4.11 17.14 -20.29
N PRO A 60 3.66 15.87 -20.38
CA PRO A 60 4.58 14.73 -20.44
C PRO A 60 5.36 14.73 -21.77
N VAL A 61 6.64 14.41 -21.67
CA VAL A 61 7.55 14.37 -22.82
C VAL A 61 8.22 13.00 -22.93
N ALA A 62 8.36 12.52 -24.16
CA ALA A 62 9.16 11.34 -24.46
C ALA A 62 10.64 11.58 -24.17
N GLY A 63 11.37 10.51 -23.93
CA GLY A 63 12.81 10.57 -23.69
C GLY A 63 13.59 11.12 -24.90
N PRO A 64 14.78 11.69 -24.61
CA PRO A 64 15.72 12.09 -25.66
C PRO A 64 16.09 10.89 -26.54
N SER A 65 16.62 11.18 -27.76
CA SER A 65 17.10 10.13 -28.67
C SER A 65 18.10 9.19 -27.98
N GLY A 66 17.87 7.90 -28.12
CA GLY A 66 18.69 6.85 -27.50
C GLY A 66 18.25 6.44 -26.10
N PHE A 67 17.21 7.09 -25.54
CA PHE A 67 16.54 6.60 -24.32
C PHE A 67 15.31 5.76 -24.67
N GLU A 68 15.12 4.68 -23.91
CA GLU A 68 13.88 3.91 -23.89
C GLU A 68 12.89 4.63 -22.96
N THR A 69 11.75 5.06 -23.49
CA THR A 69 10.72 5.73 -22.71
C THR A 69 9.85 4.70 -21.97
N VAL A 70 9.69 4.87 -20.66
CA VAL A 70 8.78 4.07 -19.82
C VAL A 70 7.74 4.99 -19.21
N VAL A 71 6.48 4.60 -19.32
CA VAL A 71 5.33 5.46 -18.96
C VAL A 71 4.57 4.89 -17.79
N SER A 72 4.32 5.72 -16.76
CA SER A 72 3.45 5.35 -15.65
C SER A 72 1.99 5.25 -16.09
N THR A 73 1.19 4.49 -15.34
CA THR A 73 -0.25 4.33 -15.62
C THR A 73 -0.99 5.69 -15.67
N ALA A 74 -0.55 6.68 -14.87
CA ALA A 74 -1.16 8.01 -14.84
C ALA A 74 -1.00 8.81 -16.15
N PHE A 75 -0.02 8.45 -16.99
CA PHE A 75 0.28 9.13 -18.26
C PHE A 75 0.14 8.19 -19.47
N ALA A 76 -0.41 6.99 -19.28
CA ALA A 76 -0.67 6.03 -20.34
C ALA A 76 -1.52 6.66 -21.46
N GLY A 77 -1.13 6.43 -22.71
CA GLY A 77 -1.79 6.99 -23.89
C GLY A 77 -1.48 8.46 -24.19
N ARG A 78 -0.74 9.17 -23.31
CA ARG A 78 -0.31 10.56 -23.53
C ARG A 78 1.08 10.66 -24.15
N VAL A 79 1.93 9.67 -23.93
CA VAL A 79 3.26 9.55 -24.51
C VAL A 79 3.44 8.10 -24.95
N GLU A 80 4.06 7.91 -26.12
CA GLU A 80 4.43 6.59 -26.61
C GLU A 80 5.61 6.04 -25.82
N GLY A 81 5.55 4.78 -25.41
CA GLY A 81 6.61 4.12 -24.64
C GLY A 81 6.17 2.79 -24.06
N LYS A 82 7.11 2.10 -23.46
CA LYS A 82 6.89 0.87 -22.70
C LYS A 82 6.07 1.17 -21.44
N SER A 83 5.19 0.28 -21.07
CA SER A 83 4.44 0.46 -19.81
C SER A 83 5.33 0.24 -18.58
N ARG A 84 4.92 0.79 -17.43
CA ARG A 84 5.61 0.49 -16.15
C ARG A 84 5.54 -0.99 -15.79
N SER A 85 4.46 -1.68 -16.17
CA SER A 85 4.28 -3.12 -15.91
C SER A 85 5.27 -3.97 -16.72
N ASP A 86 5.53 -3.60 -17.97
CA ASP A 86 6.53 -4.31 -18.80
C ASP A 86 7.94 -4.12 -18.25
N LEU A 87 8.28 -2.92 -17.76
CA LEU A 87 9.57 -2.72 -17.08
C LEU A 87 9.66 -3.56 -15.81
N LEU A 88 8.59 -3.63 -15.01
CA LEU A 88 8.59 -4.43 -13.80
C LEU A 88 8.76 -5.92 -14.11
N ALA A 89 8.05 -6.44 -15.11
CA ALA A 89 8.18 -7.83 -15.54
C ALA A 89 9.63 -8.15 -15.94
N GLU A 90 10.26 -7.24 -16.66
CA GLU A 90 11.66 -7.38 -17.02
C GLU A 90 12.58 -7.37 -15.79
N LEU A 91 12.41 -6.41 -14.85
CA LEU A 91 13.23 -6.35 -13.64
C LEU A 91 13.11 -7.65 -12.82
N VAL A 92 11.89 -8.20 -12.73
CA VAL A 92 11.61 -9.46 -12.00
C VAL A 92 12.33 -10.63 -12.66
N SER A 93 12.38 -10.71 -14.00
CA SER A 93 13.03 -11.80 -14.73
C SER A 93 14.57 -11.77 -14.66
N LEU A 94 15.18 -10.66 -14.25
CA LEU A 94 16.63 -10.52 -14.17
C LEU A 94 17.26 -11.12 -12.91
N ARG A 95 16.46 -11.49 -11.89
CA ARG A 95 16.95 -12.03 -10.62
C ARG A 95 15.96 -13.00 -9.99
N ARG A 96 16.46 -13.86 -9.09
CA ARG A 96 15.62 -14.64 -8.19
C ARG A 96 14.68 -13.70 -7.45
N SER A 97 13.39 -13.92 -7.58
CA SER A 97 12.41 -12.96 -7.10
C SER A 97 11.28 -13.60 -6.29
N ILE A 98 10.79 -12.82 -5.32
CA ILE A 98 9.61 -13.11 -4.52
C ILE A 98 8.57 -12.03 -4.86
N VAL A 99 7.47 -12.40 -5.49
CA VAL A 99 6.37 -11.47 -5.80
C VAL A 99 5.25 -11.68 -4.82
N VAL A 100 4.88 -10.62 -4.11
CA VAL A 100 3.78 -10.59 -3.15
C VAL A 100 2.59 -9.89 -3.76
N THR A 101 1.47 -10.60 -3.90
CA THR A 101 0.22 -10.09 -4.47
C THR A 101 -0.99 -10.50 -3.63
N GLY A 102 -2.21 -10.14 -4.05
CA GLY A 102 -3.47 -10.40 -3.34
C GLY A 102 -4.20 -9.10 -2.98
N ALA A 103 -5.44 -9.15 -2.56
CA ALA A 103 -6.25 -7.96 -2.33
C ALA A 103 -5.67 -7.07 -1.21
N HIS A 104 -5.28 -7.64 -0.07
CA HIS A 104 -4.84 -6.93 1.13
C HIS A 104 -3.52 -7.46 1.67
N GLY A 105 -2.78 -6.60 2.41
CA GLY A 105 -1.56 -7.00 3.11
C GLY A 105 -0.30 -7.12 2.25
N LYS A 106 -0.37 -6.90 0.93
CA LYS A 106 0.78 -6.96 -0.01
C LYS A 106 2.00 -6.20 0.51
N THR A 107 1.84 -4.90 0.74
CA THR A 107 2.90 -3.98 1.19
C THR A 107 3.55 -4.46 2.48
N THR A 108 2.73 -4.81 3.47
CA THR A 108 3.22 -5.26 4.78
C THR A 108 3.96 -6.59 4.67
N THR A 109 3.44 -7.54 3.91
CA THR A 109 4.08 -8.84 3.70
C THR A 109 5.40 -8.71 2.95
N ALA A 110 5.44 -7.92 1.87
CA ALA A 110 6.67 -7.64 1.12
C ALA A 110 7.71 -6.94 2.00
N ALA A 111 7.28 -5.96 2.82
CA ALA A 111 8.14 -5.28 3.76
C ALA A 111 8.70 -6.23 4.85
N MET A 112 7.88 -7.13 5.40
CA MET A 112 8.32 -8.16 6.35
C MET A 112 9.38 -9.08 5.75
N ILE A 113 9.17 -9.55 4.52
CA ILE A 113 10.15 -10.41 3.81
C ILE A 113 11.45 -9.66 3.59
N ALA A 114 11.40 -8.46 3.00
CA ALA A 114 12.58 -7.65 2.71
C ALA A 114 13.34 -7.29 3.99
N PHE A 115 12.64 -6.91 5.06
CA PHE A 115 13.22 -6.62 6.36
C PHE A 115 13.95 -7.82 6.96
N CYS A 116 13.30 -8.99 7.00
CA CYS A 116 13.94 -10.20 7.51
C CYS A 116 15.19 -10.59 6.71
N LEU A 117 15.11 -10.50 5.37
CA LEU A 117 16.29 -10.77 4.53
C LEU A 117 17.42 -9.78 4.82
N GLN A 118 17.14 -8.50 5.01
CA GLN A 118 18.14 -7.48 5.34
C GLN A 118 18.78 -7.74 6.71
N GLU A 119 17.96 -7.98 7.76
CA GLU A 119 18.45 -8.27 9.13
C GLU A 119 19.31 -9.54 9.20
N LEU A 120 19.06 -10.49 8.29
CA LEU A 120 19.83 -11.73 8.18
C LEU A 120 21.02 -11.63 7.22
N GLY A 121 21.36 -10.43 6.74
CA GLY A 121 22.52 -10.17 5.88
C GLY A 121 22.41 -10.77 4.48
N GLN A 122 21.17 -10.97 3.98
CA GLN A 122 20.92 -11.52 2.65
C GLN A 122 20.88 -10.46 1.53
N GLU A 123 21.16 -9.20 1.86
CA GLU A 123 21.27 -8.06 0.92
C GLU A 123 20.13 -8.00 -0.12
N PRO A 124 18.83 -7.90 0.29
CA PRO A 124 17.73 -7.93 -0.66
C PRO A 124 17.70 -6.69 -1.53
N ALA A 125 17.31 -6.84 -2.81
CA ALA A 125 16.68 -5.79 -3.57
C ALA A 125 15.17 -5.83 -3.29
N TYR A 126 14.49 -4.67 -3.30
CA TYR A 126 13.04 -4.65 -3.10
C TYR A 126 12.37 -3.46 -3.77
N LEU A 127 11.11 -3.66 -4.17
CA LEU A 127 10.20 -2.67 -4.73
C LEU A 127 8.87 -2.80 -3.99
N ILE A 128 8.61 -1.87 -3.07
CA ILE A 128 7.46 -1.90 -2.14
C ILE A 128 6.61 -0.66 -2.36
N GLY A 129 5.29 -0.78 -2.25
CA GLY A 129 4.33 0.28 -2.54
C GLY A 129 4.27 1.42 -1.52
N ALA A 130 5.01 1.33 -0.41
CA ALA A 130 5.08 2.36 0.62
C ALA A 130 6.50 2.51 1.18
N GLU A 131 6.77 3.65 1.80
CA GLU A 131 8.01 3.86 2.56
C GLU A 131 8.07 2.89 3.75
N VAL A 132 9.22 2.23 3.91
CA VAL A 132 9.52 1.36 5.05
C VAL A 132 10.73 1.94 5.78
N PRO A 133 10.52 2.67 6.89
CA PRO A 133 11.60 3.40 7.56
C PRO A 133 12.80 2.54 7.93
N GLN A 134 12.57 1.31 8.41
CA GLN A 134 13.62 0.37 8.77
C GLN A 134 14.45 -0.11 7.58
N LEU A 135 13.91 -0.05 6.37
CA LEU A 135 14.59 -0.38 5.13
C LEU A 135 15.21 0.85 4.44
N GLY A 136 14.96 2.06 4.97
CA GLY A 136 15.42 3.32 4.39
C GLY A 136 14.65 3.75 3.15
N GLY A 137 13.42 3.23 2.94
CA GLY A 137 12.53 3.65 1.87
C GLY A 137 11.76 2.51 1.19
N ASN A 138 11.21 2.80 0.02
CA ASN A 138 10.36 1.90 -0.76
C ASN A 138 11.14 1.06 -1.81
N ALA A 139 12.45 1.28 -1.95
CA ALA A 139 13.31 0.56 -2.88
C ALA A 139 14.64 0.18 -2.24
N GLY A 140 15.11 -1.01 -2.48
CA GLY A 140 16.43 -1.50 -2.12
C GLY A 140 17.17 -2.05 -3.32
N THR A 141 18.51 -2.02 -3.26
CA THR A 141 19.38 -2.29 -4.41
C THR A 141 20.39 -3.39 -4.15
N GLY A 142 20.16 -4.23 -3.14
CA GLY A 142 21.03 -5.34 -2.79
C GLY A 142 21.22 -6.38 -3.91
N GLU A 143 22.15 -7.30 -3.72
CA GLU A 143 22.49 -8.33 -4.71
C GLU A 143 21.74 -9.65 -4.49
N GLY A 144 21.02 -9.81 -3.39
CA GLY A 144 20.26 -11.01 -3.03
C GLY A 144 18.91 -11.11 -3.78
N TRP A 145 17.91 -11.65 -3.06
CA TRP A 145 16.55 -11.76 -3.59
C TRP A 145 15.94 -10.42 -3.96
N LEU A 146 15.19 -10.38 -5.06
CA LEU A 146 14.33 -9.25 -5.39
C LEU A 146 12.93 -9.47 -4.82
N VAL A 147 12.52 -8.68 -3.83
CA VAL A 147 11.18 -8.70 -3.25
C VAL A 147 10.32 -7.62 -3.89
N VAL A 148 9.19 -8.01 -4.49
CA VAL A 148 8.32 -7.11 -5.26
C VAL A 148 6.89 -7.18 -4.78
N GLU A 149 6.26 -6.03 -4.61
CA GLU A 149 4.82 -5.93 -4.49
C GLU A 149 4.19 -5.90 -5.88
N GLY A 150 3.39 -6.93 -6.21
CA GLY A 150 2.67 -7.07 -7.47
C GLY A 150 1.21 -6.64 -7.32
N ASP A 151 0.77 -5.69 -8.15
CA ASP A 151 -0.60 -5.19 -8.14
C ASP A 151 -1.50 -6.07 -9.04
N GLU A 152 -2.53 -6.68 -8.46
CA GLU A 152 -3.54 -7.44 -9.20
C GLU A 152 -4.58 -6.53 -9.85
N SER A 153 -4.77 -5.33 -9.33
CA SER A 153 -5.84 -4.41 -9.72
C SER A 153 -5.78 -3.97 -11.18
N ASP A 154 -4.57 -3.78 -11.71
CA ASP A 154 -4.30 -3.45 -13.10
C ASP A 154 -3.72 -4.64 -13.90
N ARG A 155 -3.81 -5.84 -13.34
CA ARG A 155 -3.29 -7.11 -13.87
C ARG A 155 -1.75 -7.16 -14.00
N THR A 156 -1.03 -6.18 -13.45
CA THR A 156 0.45 -6.17 -13.50
C THR A 156 1.04 -7.42 -12.85
N ALA A 157 0.51 -7.87 -11.70
CA ALA A 157 1.00 -9.06 -11.02
C ALA A 157 1.01 -10.30 -11.92
N PHE A 158 0.00 -10.47 -12.79
CA PHE A 158 -0.16 -11.65 -13.65
C PHE A 158 0.80 -11.68 -14.86
N ALA A 159 1.53 -10.59 -15.10
CA ALA A 159 2.58 -10.54 -16.10
C ALA A 159 3.97 -10.92 -15.56
N LEU A 160 4.12 -11.06 -14.23
CA LEU A 160 5.40 -11.33 -13.58
C LEU A 160 5.71 -12.83 -13.56
N GLU A 161 6.98 -13.18 -13.66
CA GLU A 161 7.50 -14.56 -13.65
C GLU A 161 8.45 -14.74 -12.45
N PRO A 162 7.92 -14.84 -11.21
CA PRO A 162 8.74 -14.97 -10.01
C PRO A 162 9.20 -16.41 -9.76
N GLU A 163 10.30 -16.58 -9.04
CA GLU A 163 10.69 -17.87 -8.48
C GLU A 163 9.73 -18.28 -7.35
N ILE A 164 9.33 -17.33 -6.49
CA ILE A 164 8.37 -17.56 -5.41
C ILE A 164 7.21 -16.56 -5.56
N ALA A 165 5.98 -17.08 -5.65
CA ALA A 165 4.77 -16.28 -5.59
C ALA A 165 4.14 -16.35 -4.19
N VAL A 166 3.70 -15.19 -3.69
CA VAL A 166 2.95 -15.08 -2.43
C VAL A 166 1.61 -14.43 -2.73
N VAL A 167 0.53 -15.16 -2.58
CA VAL A 167 -0.85 -14.64 -2.64
C VAL A 167 -1.35 -14.48 -1.21
N THR A 168 -1.44 -13.26 -0.72
CA THR A 168 -1.81 -12.99 0.69
C THR A 168 -3.25 -13.36 0.99
N ASN A 169 -4.16 -13.01 0.10
CA ASN A 169 -5.60 -13.35 0.14
C ASN A 169 -6.23 -13.09 -1.23
N VAL A 170 -7.44 -13.58 -1.44
CA VAL A 170 -8.22 -13.35 -2.66
C VAL A 170 -9.58 -12.80 -2.24
N GLU A 171 -9.83 -11.53 -2.56
CA GLU A 171 -11.07 -10.83 -2.28
C GLU A 171 -11.40 -9.89 -3.44
N LEU A 172 -12.68 -9.78 -3.81
CA LEU A 172 -13.10 -8.94 -4.93
C LEU A 172 -13.15 -7.47 -4.51
N ASP A 173 -12.13 -6.70 -4.84
CA ASP A 173 -12.06 -5.25 -4.60
C ASP A 173 -12.27 -4.43 -5.88
N HIS A 174 -11.63 -4.83 -6.97
CA HIS A 174 -11.55 -4.04 -8.21
C HIS A 174 -12.65 -4.42 -9.20
N HIS A 175 -13.91 -4.05 -8.90
CA HIS A 175 -15.11 -4.39 -9.69
C HIS A 175 -15.08 -3.87 -11.13
N THR A 176 -14.22 -2.90 -11.46
CA THR A 176 -14.00 -2.41 -12.82
C THR A 176 -13.04 -3.28 -13.63
N THR A 177 -12.22 -4.09 -12.96
CA THR A 177 -11.21 -4.98 -13.59
C THR A 177 -11.68 -6.42 -13.62
N PHE A 178 -12.37 -6.88 -12.57
CA PHE A 178 -12.88 -8.24 -12.42
C PHE A 178 -14.38 -8.22 -12.17
N SER A 179 -15.11 -9.02 -12.92
CA SER A 179 -16.58 -9.10 -12.83
C SER A 179 -17.06 -9.96 -11.66
N SER A 180 -16.20 -10.85 -11.14
CA SER A 180 -16.52 -11.76 -10.04
C SER A 180 -15.28 -12.26 -9.32
N LEU A 181 -15.49 -12.76 -8.09
CA LEU A 181 -14.43 -13.43 -7.32
C LEU A 181 -13.90 -14.67 -8.07
N ALA A 182 -14.77 -15.42 -8.75
CA ALA A 182 -14.37 -16.59 -9.51
C ALA A 182 -13.42 -16.25 -10.68
N GLU A 183 -13.67 -15.14 -11.39
CA GLU A 183 -12.74 -14.64 -12.42
C GLU A 183 -11.37 -14.30 -11.83
N LEU A 184 -11.35 -13.59 -10.68
CA LEU A 184 -10.10 -13.24 -10.01
C LEU A 184 -9.33 -14.49 -9.56
N GLU A 185 -10.00 -15.47 -8.96
CA GLU A 185 -9.38 -16.76 -8.58
C GLU A 185 -8.81 -17.51 -9.79
N GLU A 186 -9.52 -17.50 -10.91
CA GLU A 186 -9.04 -18.12 -12.15
C GLU A 186 -7.79 -17.43 -12.69
N CYS A 187 -7.75 -16.08 -12.63
CA CYS A 187 -6.54 -15.32 -12.98
C CYS A 187 -5.34 -15.70 -12.11
N PHE A 188 -5.52 -15.82 -10.79
CA PHE A 188 -4.43 -16.25 -9.90
C PHE A 188 -3.98 -17.68 -10.21
N ARG A 189 -4.90 -18.63 -10.40
CA ARG A 189 -4.57 -20.03 -10.73
C ARG A 189 -3.86 -20.15 -12.07
N GLY A 190 -4.32 -19.41 -13.08
CA GLY A 190 -3.68 -19.37 -14.41
C GLY A 190 -2.27 -18.81 -14.32
N TRP A 191 -2.10 -17.69 -13.63
CA TRP A 191 -0.78 -17.08 -13.40
C TRP A 191 0.19 -18.03 -12.71
N ILE A 192 -0.24 -18.67 -11.62
CA ILE A 192 0.58 -19.65 -10.89
C ILE A 192 1.00 -20.80 -11.79
N ALA A 193 0.05 -21.35 -12.55
CA ALA A 193 0.32 -22.52 -13.40
C ALA A 193 1.26 -22.22 -14.59
N GLU A 194 1.21 -21.00 -15.11
CA GLU A 194 1.90 -20.65 -16.35
C GLU A 194 3.23 -19.92 -16.11
N ARG A 195 3.37 -19.20 -14.99
CA ARG A 195 4.46 -18.22 -14.81
C ARG A 195 5.24 -18.31 -13.51
N VAL A 196 4.83 -19.14 -12.57
CA VAL A 196 5.58 -19.30 -11.31
C VAL A 196 6.50 -20.51 -11.41
N GLU A 197 7.81 -20.26 -11.32
CA GLU A 197 8.81 -21.30 -11.62
C GLU A 197 8.86 -22.43 -10.57
N SER A 198 8.81 -22.11 -9.28
CA SER A 198 9.13 -23.15 -8.30
C SER A 198 8.19 -23.27 -7.11
N SER A 199 7.71 -22.18 -6.56
CA SER A 199 7.04 -22.25 -5.26
C SER A 199 5.95 -21.19 -5.06
N VAL A 200 4.86 -21.60 -4.42
CA VAL A 200 3.70 -20.77 -4.13
C VAL A 200 3.39 -20.78 -2.65
N VAL A 201 3.20 -19.59 -2.07
CA VAL A 201 2.57 -19.38 -0.78
C VAL A 201 1.12 -18.94 -1.03
N TRP A 202 0.16 -19.75 -0.63
CA TRP A 202 -1.26 -19.46 -0.75
C TRP A 202 -1.80 -19.07 0.64
N GLY A 203 -1.87 -17.76 0.90
CA GLY A 203 -2.23 -17.17 2.19
C GLY A 203 -3.60 -17.57 2.73
N PRO A 204 -4.65 -17.75 1.86
CA PRO A 204 -5.96 -18.23 2.36
C PRO A 204 -5.92 -19.55 3.13
N ASP A 205 -4.94 -20.41 2.87
CA ASP A 205 -4.79 -21.69 3.55
C ASP A 205 -3.93 -21.63 4.82
N LEU A 206 -3.35 -20.46 5.13
CA LEU A 206 -2.46 -20.30 6.27
C LEU A 206 -3.21 -19.78 7.51
N GLU A 207 -2.91 -20.40 8.66
CA GLU A 207 -3.32 -19.85 9.95
C GLU A 207 -2.45 -18.63 10.33
N PRO A 208 -2.99 -17.66 11.09
CA PRO A 208 -2.20 -16.54 11.59
C PRO A 208 -0.99 -17.02 12.38
N ALA A 209 0.20 -16.49 12.07
CA ALA A 209 1.42 -16.89 12.74
C ALA A 209 1.37 -16.68 14.26
N ASP A 210 1.82 -17.66 15.03
CA ASP A 210 1.99 -17.54 16.47
C ASP A 210 3.34 -16.89 16.81
N VAL A 211 3.45 -15.63 16.43
CA VAL A 211 4.65 -14.80 16.61
C VAL A 211 4.29 -13.51 17.29
N ARG A 212 5.09 -13.08 18.27
CA ARG A 212 4.98 -11.74 18.83
C ARG A 212 5.56 -10.75 17.84
N LEU A 213 4.72 -9.87 17.33
CA LEU A 213 5.09 -8.78 16.43
C LEU A 213 5.07 -7.44 17.16
N ALA A 214 5.92 -6.51 16.75
CA ALA A 214 5.83 -5.11 17.19
C ALA A 214 4.61 -4.41 16.55
N VAL A 215 4.23 -4.81 15.34
CA VAL A 215 3.00 -4.32 14.68
C VAL A 215 1.77 -5.11 15.18
N PRO A 216 0.74 -4.44 15.71
CA PRO A 216 -0.41 -5.12 16.28
C PRO A 216 -1.39 -5.63 15.20
N GLY A 217 -2.31 -6.50 15.58
CA GLY A 217 -3.44 -6.94 14.78
C GLY A 217 -3.32 -8.36 14.23
N GLU A 218 -4.45 -9.05 14.14
CA GLU A 218 -4.51 -10.42 13.59
C GLU A 218 -4.14 -10.44 12.10
N HIS A 219 -4.55 -9.41 11.35
CA HIS A 219 -4.17 -9.28 9.94
C HIS A 219 -2.65 -9.23 9.75
N ASN A 220 -1.89 -8.60 10.67
CA ASN A 220 -0.43 -8.62 10.62
C ASN A 220 0.16 -10.00 10.97
N ARG A 221 -0.50 -10.79 11.80
CA ARG A 221 -0.11 -12.19 12.04
C ARG A 221 -0.37 -13.07 10.80
N ARG A 222 -1.41 -12.77 10.00
CA ARG A 222 -1.65 -13.42 8.69
C ARG A 222 -0.59 -13.01 7.68
N ASN A 223 -0.26 -11.72 7.60
CA ASN A 223 0.84 -11.23 6.77
C ASN A 223 2.18 -11.89 7.15
N ALA A 224 2.43 -12.04 8.45
CA ALA A 224 3.61 -12.73 8.97
C ALA A 224 3.64 -14.22 8.59
N ALA A 225 2.50 -14.91 8.60
CA ALA A 225 2.43 -16.32 8.16
C ALA A 225 2.86 -16.45 6.69
N CYS A 226 2.37 -15.56 5.82
CA CYS A 226 2.79 -15.51 4.42
C CYS A 226 4.29 -15.20 4.28
N ALA A 227 4.78 -14.22 5.04
CA ALA A 227 6.18 -13.84 5.00
C ALA A 227 7.11 -14.99 5.47
N LEU A 228 6.78 -15.65 6.58
CA LEU A 228 7.56 -16.79 7.10
C LEU A 228 7.58 -17.95 6.10
N ALA A 229 6.44 -18.29 5.50
CA ALA A 229 6.38 -19.33 4.48
C ALA A 229 7.26 -18.99 3.25
N ALA A 230 7.22 -17.73 2.78
CA ALA A 230 8.07 -17.28 1.67
C ALA A 230 9.56 -17.32 2.03
N LEU A 231 9.93 -16.91 3.25
CA LEU A 231 11.30 -16.95 3.74
C LEU A 231 11.82 -18.38 3.85
N GLN A 232 11.00 -19.34 4.30
CA GLN A 232 11.37 -20.76 4.28
C GLN A 232 11.66 -21.28 2.87
N LEU A 233 10.80 -20.93 1.89
CA LEU A 233 11.02 -21.26 0.47
C LEU A 233 12.29 -20.59 -0.07
N ALA A 234 12.63 -19.41 0.42
CA ALA A 234 13.88 -18.72 0.09
C ALA A 234 15.12 -19.30 0.76
N GLY A 235 14.96 -20.34 1.59
CA GLY A 235 16.07 -21.03 2.28
C GLY A 235 16.44 -20.45 3.63
N ILE A 236 15.62 -19.58 4.21
CA ILE A 236 15.83 -19.01 5.55
C ILE A 236 15.26 -19.95 6.60
N ALA A 237 16.05 -20.25 7.63
CA ALA A 237 15.59 -21.07 8.75
C ALA A 237 14.45 -20.36 9.51
N GLU A 238 13.40 -21.08 9.84
CA GLU A 238 12.21 -20.53 10.51
C GLU A 238 12.54 -19.77 11.79
N ALA A 239 13.42 -20.33 12.63
CA ALA A 239 13.83 -19.71 13.89
C ALA A 239 14.50 -18.34 13.68
N ASP A 240 15.29 -18.18 12.61
CA ASP A 240 15.97 -16.94 12.27
C ASP A 240 14.97 -15.92 11.71
N ALA A 241 14.06 -16.35 10.84
CA ALA A 241 12.98 -15.51 10.29
C ALA A 241 12.05 -14.98 11.40
N VAL A 242 11.61 -15.86 12.32
CA VAL A 242 10.77 -15.49 13.48
C VAL A 242 11.51 -14.51 14.39
N ARG A 243 12.82 -14.69 14.61
CA ARG A 243 13.62 -13.77 15.43
C ARG A 243 13.68 -12.38 14.79
N ALA A 244 14.04 -12.30 13.51
CA ALA A 244 14.10 -11.02 12.78
C ALA A 244 12.74 -10.31 12.75
N LEU A 245 11.67 -11.05 12.48
CA LEU A 245 10.33 -10.49 12.33
C LEU A 245 9.79 -9.80 13.60
N ARG A 246 10.27 -10.15 14.79
CA ARG A 246 9.87 -9.50 16.06
C ARG A 246 10.21 -8.02 16.12
N ASP A 247 11.25 -7.60 15.41
CA ASP A 247 11.75 -6.24 15.42
C ASP A 247 11.18 -5.38 14.27
N PHE A 248 10.32 -5.97 13.42
CA PHE A 248 9.63 -5.25 12.35
C PHE A 248 8.59 -4.28 12.91
N THR A 249 8.78 -2.98 12.67
CA THR A 249 7.92 -1.91 13.22
C THR A 249 6.84 -1.39 12.25
N GLY A 250 6.77 -1.96 11.04
CA GLY A 250 5.72 -1.63 10.07
C GLY A 250 6.21 -0.88 8.83
N ALA A 251 5.27 -0.62 7.94
CA ALA A 251 5.41 0.26 6.78
C ALA A 251 4.60 1.53 6.99
N GLY A 252 4.98 2.61 6.35
CA GLY A 252 4.30 3.88 6.46
C GLY A 252 2.82 3.78 6.11
N ARG A 253 1.99 4.51 6.83
CA ARG A 253 0.54 4.46 6.71
C ARG A 253 -0.08 3.07 6.92
N ARG A 254 0.52 2.21 7.76
CA ARG A 254 -0.04 0.91 8.15
C ARG A 254 -0.13 0.83 9.66
N PHE A 255 -1.23 1.33 10.22
CA PHE A 255 -1.46 1.56 11.65
C PHE A 255 -0.31 2.39 12.28
N ASP A 256 0.05 3.46 11.61
CA ASP A 256 1.21 4.31 11.88
C ASP A 256 0.88 5.35 12.96
N LEU A 257 1.60 5.34 14.10
CA LEU A 257 1.44 6.33 15.16
C LEU A 257 1.98 7.68 14.72
N ARG A 258 1.08 8.65 14.50
CA ARG A 258 1.41 10.00 14.05
C ARG A 258 1.74 10.95 15.20
N GLY A 259 1.32 10.62 16.41
CA GLY A 259 1.62 11.40 17.61
C GLY A 259 0.58 11.24 18.70
N GLU A 260 0.82 11.97 19.80
CA GLU A 260 -0.08 12.05 20.95
C GLU A 260 -0.22 13.50 21.39
N SER A 261 -1.43 13.94 21.74
CA SER A 261 -1.70 15.25 22.29
C SER A 261 -2.79 15.15 23.36
N ARG A 262 -2.56 15.73 24.54
CA ARG A 262 -3.49 15.71 25.70
C ARG A 262 -4.06 14.33 26.03
N GLY A 263 -3.23 13.28 25.88
CA GLY A 263 -3.63 11.90 26.15
C GLY A 263 -4.51 11.26 25.06
N VAL A 264 -4.62 11.88 23.88
CA VAL A 264 -5.25 11.32 22.68
C VAL A 264 -4.15 10.85 21.75
N ARG A 265 -4.16 9.57 21.38
CA ARG A 265 -3.23 9.00 20.39
C ARG A 265 -3.85 9.06 18.99
N LEU A 266 -3.07 9.52 18.03
CA LEU A 266 -3.48 9.58 16.63
C LEU A 266 -2.68 8.57 15.80
N TYR A 267 -3.41 7.72 15.09
CA TYR A 267 -2.87 6.77 14.12
C TYR A 267 -3.36 7.08 12.71
N ASP A 268 -2.55 6.74 11.71
CA ASP A 268 -2.94 6.78 10.29
C ASP A 268 -2.87 5.38 9.69
N ASP A 269 -3.87 5.03 8.87
CA ASP A 269 -3.89 3.77 8.15
C ASP A 269 -4.43 3.94 6.72
N TYR A 270 -3.79 3.28 5.80
CA TYR A 270 -4.13 3.29 4.36
C TYR A 270 -5.40 2.49 4.05
N ALA A 271 -6.01 1.85 5.03
CA ALA A 271 -7.22 1.02 4.89
C ALA A 271 -8.32 1.75 4.11
N HIS A 272 -8.70 1.17 2.98
CA HIS A 272 -9.64 1.74 2.03
C HIS A 272 -10.62 0.72 1.45
N HIS A 273 -10.59 -0.52 1.93
CA HIS A 273 -11.56 -1.58 1.69
C HIS A 273 -12.26 -1.94 3.01
N PRO A 274 -13.55 -2.35 3.02
CA PRO A 274 -14.27 -2.67 4.26
C PRO A 274 -13.56 -3.68 5.16
N THR A 275 -12.98 -4.73 4.57
CA THR A 275 -12.20 -5.76 5.29
C THR A 275 -10.99 -5.15 6.00
N GLU A 276 -10.25 -4.26 5.34
CA GLU A 276 -9.11 -3.56 5.94
C GLU A 276 -9.57 -2.63 7.07
N VAL A 277 -10.62 -1.83 6.83
CA VAL A 277 -11.19 -0.92 7.83
C VAL A 277 -11.63 -1.68 9.08
N ALA A 278 -12.32 -2.81 8.92
CA ALA A 278 -12.73 -3.66 10.03
C ALA A 278 -11.53 -4.20 10.82
N ALA A 279 -10.50 -4.71 10.13
CA ALA A 279 -9.30 -5.26 10.74
C ALA A 279 -8.50 -4.19 11.51
N THR A 280 -8.38 -3.00 10.92
CA THR A 280 -7.71 -1.85 11.55
C THR A 280 -8.48 -1.36 12.77
N LEU A 281 -9.82 -1.27 12.70
CA LEU A 281 -10.65 -0.89 13.83
C LEU A 281 -10.63 -1.92 14.96
N ALA A 282 -10.59 -3.23 14.65
CA ALA A 282 -10.41 -4.28 15.65
C ALA A 282 -9.07 -4.12 16.41
N THR A 283 -8.00 -3.80 15.65
CA THR A 283 -6.68 -3.51 16.24
C THR A 283 -6.72 -2.26 17.10
N ALA A 284 -7.34 -1.18 16.63
CA ALA A 284 -7.50 0.07 17.37
C ALA A 284 -8.29 -0.16 18.68
N ARG A 285 -9.34 -0.97 18.63
CA ARG A 285 -10.15 -1.33 19.82
C ARG A 285 -9.33 -2.07 20.86
N ALA A 286 -8.54 -3.06 20.44
CA ALA A 286 -7.67 -3.79 21.36
C ALA A 286 -6.63 -2.87 22.03
N LEU A 287 -6.10 -1.89 21.29
CA LEU A 287 -5.09 -0.95 21.78
C LEU A 287 -5.69 0.17 22.64
N ALA A 288 -6.90 0.61 22.34
CA ALA A 288 -7.60 1.65 23.10
C ALA A 288 -8.04 1.17 24.49
N GLY A 289 -8.20 -0.14 24.71
CA GLY A 289 -8.66 -0.70 25.98
C GLY A 289 -10.03 -0.12 26.38
N THR A 290 -10.07 0.67 27.45
CA THR A 290 -11.29 1.36 27.91
C THR A 290 -11.55 2.70 27.24
N GLY A 291 -10.58 3.23 26.46
CA GLY A 291 -10.74 4.44 25.66
C GLY A 291 -11.66 4.20 24.46
N ARG A 292 -12.12 5.30 23.86
CA ARG A 292 -12.94 5.24 22.64
C ARG A 292 -12.06 5.21 21.40
N VAL A 293 -12.59 4.62 20.34
CA VAL A 293 -12.02 4.67 18.98
C VAL A 293 -12.83 5.64 18.15
N ILE A 294 -12.20 6.69 17.62
CA ILE A 294 -12.78 7.69 16.72
C ILE A 294 -12.20 7.46 15.34
N ALA A 295 -13.01 6.97 14.42
CA ALA A 295 -12.62 6.76 13.02
C ALA A 295 -12.88 8.00 12.19
N VAL A 296 -11.89 8.47 11.43
CA VAL A 296 -12.03 9.53 10.41
C VAL A 296 -11.73 8.88 9.07
N PHE A 297 -12.76 8.63 8.28
CA PHE A 297 -12.68 7.82 7.07
C PHE A 297 -12.88 8.66 5.82
N GLN A 298 -11.93 8.56 4.88
CA GLN A 298 -12.05 9.09 3.52
C GLN A 298 -12.30 7.93 2.56
N PRO A 299 -13.52 7.83 1.98
CA PRO A 299 -13.77 6.84 0.94
C PRO A 299 -12.88 7.09 -0.28
N HIS A 300 -12.44 6.03 -0.93
CA HIS A 300 -11.57 6.09 -2.11
C HIS A 300 -12.27 5.44 -3.30
N LEU A 301 -12.40 6.16 -4.42
CA LEU A 301 -13.10 5.82 -5.65
C LEU A 301 -14.65 5.86 -5.53
N TYR A 302 -15.29 6.46 -6.53
CA TYR A 302 -16.77 6.48 -6.62
C TYR A 302 -17.33 5.07 -6.82
N SER A 303 -16.70 4.28 -7.68
CA SER A 303 -17.11 2.90 -7.94
C SER A 303 -17.12 2.07 -6.66
N ARG A 304 -16.02 2.05 -5.90
CA ARG A 304 -15.91 1.30 -4.64
C ARG A 304 -16.94 1.76 -3.63
N THR A 305 -17.13 3.07 -3.48
CA THR A 305 -18.12 3.63 -2.55
C THR A 305 -19.54 3.22 -2.94
N ALA A 306 -19.88 3.25 -4.23
CA ALA A 306 -21.20 2.87 -4.71
C ALA A 306 -21.51 1.38 -4.47
N TYR A 307 -20.55 0.49 -4.69
CA TYR A 307 -20.72 -0.96 -4.51
C TYR A 307 -20.67 -1.41 -3.06
N LEU A 308 -19.86 -0.76 -2.20
CA LEU A 308 -19.50 -1.27 -0.86
C LEU A 308 -19.96 -0.35 0.30
N ALA A 309 -20.91 0.58 0.06
CA ALA A 309 -21.37 1.51 1.10
C ALA A 309 -21.93 0.80 2.35
N ASN A 310 -22.62 -0.33 2.19
CA ASN A 310 -23.18 -1.11 3.30
C ASN A 310 -22.06 -1.82 4.10
N GLU A 311 -21.09 -2.38 3.40
CA GLU A 311 -19.93 -3.07 3.97
C GLU A 311 -19.03 -2.07 4.73
N PHE A 312 -18.82 -0.87 4.18
CA PHE A 312 -18.14 0.22 4.89
C PHE A 312 -18.89 0.65 6.15
N ALA A 313 -20.20 0.80 6.09
CA ALA A 313 -21.01 1.12 7.25
C ALA A 313 -20.89 0.04 8.33
N THR A 314 -20.94 -1.23 7.95
CA THR A 314 -20.74 -2.35 8.85
C THR A 314 -19.34 -2.31 9.48
N ALA A 315 -18.29 -2.10 8.69
CA ALA A 315 -16.93 -2.00 9.18
C ALA A 315 -16.76 -0.82 10.16
N LEU A 316 -17.22 0.38 9.79
CA LEU A 316 -17.13 1.58 10.62
C LEU A 316 -17.96 1.50 11.90
N SER A 317 -18.98 0.63 11.97
CA SER A 317 -19.77 0.41 13.18
C SER A 317 -18.95 -0.16 14.34
N HIS A 318 -17.75 -0.66 14.11
CA HIS A 318 -16.82 -1.11 15.16
C HIS A 318 -16.12 0.04 15.91
N ALA A 319 -16.16 1.26 15.40
CA ALA A 319 -15.70 2.45 16.11
C ALA A 319 -16.76 2.97 17.10
N ASP A 320 -16.37 3.79 18.09
CA ASP A 320 -17.33 4.47 18.98
C ASP A 320 -17.90 5.74 18.35
N THR A 321 -17.16 6.34 17.43
CA THR A 321 -17.54 7.53 16.68
C THR A 321 -16.94 7.43 15.28
N ALA A 322 -17.68 7.83 14.27
CA ALA A 322 -17.16 7.94 12.91
C ALA A 322 -17.37 9.35 12.33
N VAL A 323 -16.38 9.84 11.60
CA VAL A 323 -16.45 11.01 10.75
C VAL A 323 -16.10 10.56 9.34
N VAL A 324 -16.99 10.79 8.37
CA VAL A 324 -16.78 10.41 6.98
C VAL A 324 -16.66 11.66 6.12
N THR A 325 -15.64 11.71 5.26
CA THR A 325 -15.40 12.82 4.34
C THR A 325 -16.09 12.59 2.99
N GLU A 326 -15.86 13.53 2.07
CA GLU A 326 -16.18 13.30 0.66
C GLU A 326 -15.20 12.30 0.05
N ILE A 327 -15.58 11.70 -1.08
CA ILE A 327 -14.82 10.66 -1.77
C ILE A 327 -13.55 11.26 -2.38
N TYR A 328 -12.41 10.60 -2.16
CA TYR A 328 -11.20 10.86 -2.93
C TYR A 328 -11.31 10.17 -4.30
N PRO A 329 -11.39 10.93 -5.40
CA PRO A 329 -11.74 10.38 -6.72
C PRO A 329 -10.60 9.58 -7.36
N ALA A 330 -9.34 9.83 -6.94
CA ALA A 330 -8.13 9.34 -7.59
C ALA A 330 -8.14 9.64 -9.10
N ARG A 331 -8.48 8.63 -9.92
CA ARG A 331 -8.55 8.74 -11.38
C ARG A 331 -9.96 8.59 -11.96
N GLU A 332 -10.97 8.49 -11.09
CA GLU A 332 -12.37 8.38 -11.54
C GLU A 332 -13.02 9.76 -11.68
N GLU A 333 -13.88 9.88 -12.68
CA GLU A 333 -14.78 11.02 -12.76
C GLU A 333 -15.93 10.89 -11.74
N PRO A 334 -16.47 12.00 -11.24
CA PRO A 334 -17.57 11.98 -10.28
C PRO A 334 -18.80 11.23 -10.81
N TRP A 335 -19.34 10.31 -9.99
CA TRP A 335 -20.57 9.59 -10.32
C TRP A 335 -21.78 10.34 -9.73
N PRO A 336 -22.77 10.72 -10.56
CA PRO A 336 -23.95 11.44 -10.07
C PRO A 336 -24.66 10.69 -8.93
N GLY A 337 -24.85 11.36 -7.80
CA GLY A 337 -25.54 10.81 -6.63
C GLY A 337 -24.69 9.92 -5.72
N VAL A 338 -23.43 9.68 -6.03
CA VAL A 338 -22.50 8.93 -5.19
C VAL A 338 -21.63 9.91 -4.39
N THR A 339 -21.74 9.88 -3.07
CA THR A 339 -20.99 10.75 -2.14
C THR A 339 -20.61 9.96 -0.88
N GLY A 340 -19.67 10.46 -0.11
CA GLY A 340 -19.32 9.88 1.19
C GLY A 340 -20.49 9.84 2.19
N LYS A 341 -21.51 10.71 1.99
CA LYS A 341 -22.72 10.71 2.80
C LYS A 341 -23.50 9.40 2.70
N ALA A 342 -23.42 8.66 1.59
CA ALA A 342 -24.09 7.38 1.47
C ALA A 342 -23.66 6.39 2.56
N ILE A 343 -22.37 6.38 2.93
CA ILE A 343 -21.84 5.54 4.02
C ILE A 343 -22.40 6.01 5.37
N VAL A 344 -22.48 7.32 5.59
CA VAL A 344 -23.05 7.89 6.83
C VAL A 344 -24.52 7.48 7.00
N ASP A 345 -25.32 7.59 5.94
CA ASP A 345 -26.73 7.22 5.99
C ASP A 345 -26.89 5.72 6.35
N ARG A 346 -26.10 4.84 5.73
CA ARG A 346 -26.08 3.41 6.04
C ARG A 346 -25.60 3.12 7.47
N LEU A 347 -24.57 3.84 7.92
CA LEU A 347 -24.02 3.66 9.27
C LEU A 347 -25.05 4.01 10.36
N THR A 348 -25.86 5.02 10.13
CA THR A 348 -26.97 5.37 11.06
C THR A 348 -28.05 4.31 11.10
N GLU A 349 -28.27 3.56 10.01
CA GLU A 349 -29.18 2.40 9.97
C GLU A 349 -28.56 1.17 10.65
N VAL A 350 -27.28 0.87 10.41
CA VAL A 350 -26.57 -0.29 10.97
C VAL A 350 -26.38 -0.16 12.48
N ARG A 351 -26.03 1.03 12.97
CA ARG A 351 -25.80 1.29 14.40
C ARG A 351 -26.52 2.55 14.88
N PRO A 352 -27.84 2.46 15.14
CA PRO A 352 -28.61 3.58 15.65
C PRO A 352 -28.04 4.13 16.95
N GLY A 353 -27.90 5.44 17.06
CA GLY A 353 -27.38 6.12 18.24
C GLY A 353 -25.87 6.26 18.31
N MET A 354 -25.10 5.67 17.38
CA MET A 354 -23.68 5.97 17.24
C MET A 354 -23.48 7.42 16.81
N PRO A 355 -22.58 8.19 17.44
CA PRO A 355 -22.22 9.52 16.97
C PRO A 355 -21.51 9.43 15.62
N VAL A 356 -22.20 9.88 14.55
CA VAL A 356 -21.68 9.91 13.19
C VAL A 356 -21.65 11.35 12.69
N GLY A 357 -20.62 11.74 11.94
CA GLY A 357 -20.50 13.02 11.29
C GLY A 357 -20.20 12.86 9.81
N TRP A 358 -20.86 13.67 8.97
CA TRP A 358 -20.41 13.88 7.61
C TRP A 358 -19.70 15.22 7.52
N ALA A 359 -18.46 15.21 7.08
CA ALA A 359 -17.61 16.37 6.88
C ALA A 359 -17.05 16.34 5.46
N PRO A 360 -17.65 17.04 4.49
CA PRO A 360 -17.26 16.94 3.08
C PRO A 360 -15.82 17.44 2.81
N THR A 361 -15.25 18.21 3.75
CA THR A 361 -13.87 18.71 3.65
C THR A 361 -12.98 18.08 4.69
N LEU A 362 -11.68 17.94 4.38
CA LEU A 362 -10.68 17.42 5.30
C LEU A 362 -10.55 18.32 6.55
N ASP A 363 -10.56 19.64 6.39
CA ASP A 363 -10.53 20.58 7.52
C ASP A 363 -11.72 20.40 8.46
N GLY A 364 -12.93 20.25 7.89
CA GLY A 364 -14.15 19.97 8.66
C GLY A 364 -14.04 18.65 9.43
N ALA A 365 -13.46 17.62 8.80
CA ALA A 365 -13.23 16.32 9.45
C ALA A 365 -12.24 16.44 10.61
N ALA A 366 -11.15 17.19 10.44
CA ALA A 366 -10.17 17.44 11.49
C ALA A 366 -10.79 18.18 12.70
N VAL A 367 -11.62 19.19 12.45
CA VAL A 367 -12.36 19.92 13.51
C VAL A 367 -13.26 18.96 14.27
N LEU A 368 -14.12 18.20 13.58
CA LEU A 368 -15.06 17.28 14.23
C LEU A 368 -14.36 16.18 15.00
N ALA A 369 -13.23 15.66 14.51
CA ALA A 369 -12.46 14.65 15.20
C ALA A 369 -11.85 15.21 16.49
N ALA A 370 -11.24 16.39 16.44
CA ALA A 370 -10.62 17.04 17.60
C ALA A 370 -11.66 17.43 18.68
N GLU A 371 -12.82 17.98 18.28
CA GLU A 371 -13.90 18.35 19.21
C GLU A 371 -14.52 17.14 19.96
N ARG A 372 -14.51 15.97 19.31
CA ARG A 372 -15.10 14.75 19.89
C ARG A 372 -14.11 13.95 20.73
N ALA A 373 -12.82 14.14 20.51
CA ALA A 373 -11.77 13.40 21.20
C ALA A 373 -11.57 13.87 22.65
N ARG A 374 -11.24 12.94 23.52
CA ARG A 374 -10.96 13.17 24.96
C ARG A 374 -9.73 12.37 25.37
N ALA A 375 -9.10 12.76 26.45
CA ALA A 375 -7.98 12.01 27.02
C ALA A 375 -8.33 10.52 27.18
N GLY A 376 -7.44 9.64 26.72
CA GLY A 376 -7.60 8.20 26.67
C GLY A 376 -8.14 7.66 25.34
N ASP A 377 -8.67 8.52 24.45
CA ASP A 377 -9.18 8.09 23.15
C ASP A 377 -8.06 7.78 22.16
N LEU A 378 -8.41 6.99 21.16
CA LEU A 378 -7.62 6.73 19.97
C LEU A 378 -8.36 7.31 18.76
N VAL A 379 -7.72 8.25 18.06
CA VAL A 379 -8.19 8.76 16.77
C VAL A 379 -7.45 8.03 15.67
N LEU A 380 -8.17 7.63 14.64
CA LEU A 380 -7.64 6.87 13.52
C LEU A 380 -8.08 7.52 12.20
N THR A 381 -7.15 8.04 11.42
CA THR A 381 -7.37 8.44 10.02
C THR A 381 -7.27 7.23 9.11
N LEU A 382 -8.26 7.04 8.23
CA LEU A 382 -8.43 5.87 7.37
C LEU A 382 -8.65 6.28 5.92
N GLY A 383 -7.87 5.77 5.00
CA GLY A 383 -8.07 5.97 3.57
C GLY A 383 -6.80 6.03 2.73
N ALA A 384 -6.92 5.72 1.44
CA ALA A 384 -5.82 5.72 0.47
C ALA A 384 -5.57 7.07 -0.20
N GLY A 385 -6.40 8.08 0.08
CA GLY A 385 -6.28 9.44 -0.43
C GLY A 385 -5.38 10.33 0.42
N ASP A 386 -5.73 11.61 0.48
CA ASP A 386 -4.99 12.66 1.17
C ASP A 386 -5.41 12.87 2.64
N ILE A 387 -6.22 11.97 3.20
CA ILE A 387 -6.68 12.01 4.59
C ILE A 387 -5.52 12.09 5.61
N GLU A 388 -4.37 11.53 5.30
CA GLU A 388 -3.17 11.58 6.15
C GLU A 388 -2.74 13.01 6.49
N THR A 389 -3.05 13.96 5.61
CA THR A 389 -2.65 15.37 5.76
C THR A 389 -3.33 16.06 6.93
N ILE A 390 -4.47 15.53 7.41
CA ILE A 390 -5.17 16.13 8.56
C ILE A 390 -4.61 15.72 9.92
N GLY A 391 -3.74 14.72 9.97
CA GLY A 391 -3.15 14.25 11.22
C GLY A 391 -2.48 15.36 12.05
N PRO A 392 -1.55 16.13 11.48
CA PRO A 392 -0.94 17.27 12.17
C PRO A 392 -1.97 18.31 12.62
N VAL A 393 -3.00 18.58 11.81
CA VAL A 393 -4.07 19.55 12.13
C VAL A 393 -4.89 19.08 13.33
N ILE A 394 -5.23 17.79 13.41
CA ILE A 394 -5.92 17.21 14.57
C ILE A 394 -5.07 17.36 15.83
N LEU A 395 -3.78 16.98 15.78
CA LEU A 395 -2.88 17.08 16.94
C LEU A 395 -2.69 18.51 17.42
N GLU A 396 -2.58 19.48 16.52
CA GLU A 396 -2.50 20.91 16.85
C GLU A 396 -3.77 21.38 17.57
N ARG A 397 -4.95 21.07 17.03
CA ARG A 397 -6.23 21.44 17.64
C ARG A 397 -6.46 20.79 19.00
N LEU A 398 -6.05 19.56 19.18
CA LEU A 398 -6.06 18.90 20.48
C LEU A 398 -5.13 19.59 21.49
N GLY A 399 -4.07 20.23 21.03
CA GLY A 399 -3.11 20.97 21.87
C GLY A 399 -3.61 22.34 22.37
N GLN A 400 -4.59 22.92 21.67
CA GLN A 400 -5.22 24.20 22.02
C GLN A 400 -6.24 24.03 23.15
#